data_319b084e602bd6ab1340b500dc528c87
#
_entry.id   319b084e602bd6ab1340b500dc528c87
#
_cell.length_a   1.000
_cell.length_b   1.000
_cell.length_c   1.000
_cell.angle_alpha   90.00
_cell.angle_beta   90.00
_cell.angle_gamma   90.00
#
_symmetry.space_group_name_H-M   'P 1'
#
loop_
_entity.id
_entity.type
_entity.pdbx_description
1 polymer ?
#
loop_
_entity_poly.entity_id
_entity_poly.type
_entity_poly.pdbx_seq_one_letter_code
_entity_poly.pdbx_strand_id
1 'polypeptide(L)'
;MQILENHALSAHTTMGIGGNARKYIEAATVEELVEALALAKKDALPVFILGEGSNVLIDSKGFAGYVIHPAMRHVEWQPQDDGSTLVTADAGVPFDEIVAESCRRNLGGIESLSGIPGSAGGSLVQDIGAYGQEISEVFVSAEAVHLRDCDKLTLKPSNLEFAYRHTALKTPDNPFIVTSVTLRLHPFDAEKAAARCAAHGFKKIALSKPQSASALRELVLETRRSKAMCYDRNDVNTHSVGSFFVNPVVPGEDAQRINAASIIKNHKPMPSFPAEGGKTKLSAAWLIEQAGFNKGYSLRGAALSDYHCLAIINRLNATSDDVIALAQDIVTRVYLQFRVELQPEVVYLSQTGIADLPCSAKDAEVHGAPLRPNPLFL
;
A
#
# COMPACT_ATOMS: atom_id res chain seq x y z
N MET A 1 -24.77 8.09 -14.96
CA MET A 1 -24.08 8.13 -13.64
C MET A 1 -25.12 8.11 -12.51
N GLN A 2 -24.96 7.26 -11.49
CA GLN A 2 -25.84 7.19 -10.30
C GLN A 2 -25.13 7.84 -9.11
N ILE A 3 -25.86 8.66 -8.34
CA ILE A 3 -25.37 9.26 -7.10
C ILE A 3 -26.06 8.57 -5.93
N LEU A 4 -25.28 7.97 -5.03
CA LEU A 4 -25.77 7.36 -3.80
C LEU A 4 -25.51 8.31 -2.63
N GLU A 5 -26.57 8.71 -1.92
CA GLU A 5 -26.46 9.59 -0.75
C GLU A 5 -26.28 8.76 0.53
N ASN A 6 -25.49 9.28 1.46
CA ASN A 6 -25.22 8.65 2.76
C ASN A 6 -24.77 7.17 2.63
N HIS A 7 -23.88 6.92 1.68
CA HIS A 7 -23.48 5.56 1.28
C HIS A 7 -22.34 5.03 2.15
N ALA A 8 -22.48 3.78 2.64
CA ALA A 8 -21.51 3.15 3.54
C ALA A 8 -20.18 2.80 2.81
N LEU A 9 -19.08 3.39 3.25
CA LEU A 9 -17.77 3.18 2.66
C LEU A 9 -17.07 1.91 3.15
N SER A 10 -17.47 1.34 4.28
CA SER A 10 -16.89 0.09 4.79
C SER A 10 -16.98 -1.08 3.81
N ALA A 11 -18.02 -1.11 2.94
CA ALA A 11 -18.16 -2.11 1.90
C ALA A 11 -17.15 -1.97 0.74
N HIS A 12 -16.49 -0.82 0.64
CA HIS A 12 -15.55 -0.46 -0.42
C HIS A 12 -14.09 -0.41 0.08
N THR A 13 -13.80 -0.98 1.26
CA THR A 13 -12.44 -1.09 1.80
C THR A 13 -12.12 -2.52 2.15
N THR A 14 -10.87 -2.93 1.93
CA THR A 14 -10.42 -4.29 2.30
C THR A 14 -10.42 -4.50 3.83
N MET A 15 -10.27 -3.43 4.61
CA MET A 15 -10.36 -3.50 6.06
C MET A 15 -11.80 -3.62 6.57
N GLY A 16 -12.80 -3.29 5.74
CA GLY A 16 -14.20 -3.29 6.15
C GLY A 16 -14.54 -2.20 7.18
N ILE A 17 -13.74 -1.12 7.24
CA ILE A 17 -13.93 0.02 8.14
C ILE A 17 -14.18 1.28 7.31
N GLY A 18 -15.09 2.12 7.79
CA GLY A 18 -15.43 3.41 7.21
C GLY A 18 -16.88 3.75 7.46
N GLY A 19 -17.15 4.99 7.83
CA GLY A 19 -18.52 5.54 7.91
C GLY A 19 -19.06 5.87 6.53
N ASN A 20 -20.10 6.68 6.48
CA ASN A 20 -20.79 6.98 5.23
C ASN A 20 -20.15 8.16 4.49
N ALA A 21 -20.06 8.07 3.17
CA ALA A 21 -19.86 9.23 2.31
C ALA A 21 -21.16 10.05 2.22
N ARG A 22 -21.05 11.37 2.21
CA ARG A 22 -22.21 12.21 1.93
C ARG A 22 -22.79 11.91 0.55
N LYS A 23 -21.92 11.72 -0.46
CA LYS A 23 -22.27 11.26 -1.79
C LYS A 23 -21.23 10.30 -2.32
N TYR A 24 -21.66 9.23 -2.93
CA TYR A 24 -20.80 8.21 -3.56
C TYR A 24 -21.21 8.04 -5.02
N ILE A 25 -20.20 7.96 -5.91
CA ILE A 25 -20.37 7.84 -7.35
C ILE A 25 -19.40 6.80 -7.88
N GLU A 26 -19.90 5.87 -8.70
CA GLU A 26 -19.07 5.03 -9.57
C GLU A 26 -19.03 5.67 -10.94
N ALA A 27 -17.84 6.11 -11.38
CA ALA A 27 -17.61 6.71 -12.68
C ALA A 27 -17.11 5.65 -13.66
N ALA A 28 -17.96 5.20 -14.57
CA ALA A 28 -17.66 4.17 -15.56
C ALA A 28 -16.91 4.73 -16.78
N THR A 29 -16.90 6.05 -16.95
CA THR A 29 -16.17 6.75 -18.03
C THR A 29 -15.48 8.00 -17.50
N VAL A 30 -14.54 8.53 -18.29
CA VAL A 30 -13.87 9.80 -17.97
C VAL A 30 -14.86 10.96 -17.96
N GLU A 31 -15.87 10.92 -18.83
CA GLU A 31 -16.93 11.93 -18.90
C GLU A 31 -17.78 11.92 -17.63
N GLU A 32 -18.13 10.76 -17.10
CA GLU A 32 -18.83 10.63 -15.81
C GLU A 32 -17.97 11.10 -14.64
N LEU A 33 -16.66 10.83 -14.66
CA LEU A 33 -15.72 11.37 -13.67
C LEU A 33 -15.74 12.91 -13.68
N VAL A 34 -15.64 13.53 -14.87
CA VAL A 34 -15.66 14.98 -15.04
C VAL A 34 -17.00 15.56 -14.57
N GLU A 35 -18.12 14.91 -14.90
CA GLU A 35 -19.45 15.32 -14.41
C GLU A 35 -19.54 15.27 -12.88
N ALA A 36 -19.02 14.20 -12.26
CA ALA A 36 -18.99 14.07 -10.80
C ALA A 36 -18.16 15.17 -10.13
N LEU A 37 -17.00 15.52 -10.71
CA LEU A 37 -16.17 16.65 -10.24
C LEU A 37 -16.90 18.00 -10.35
N ALA A 38 -17.61 18.23 -11.46
CA ALA A 38 -18.39 19.44 -11.65
C ALA A 38 -19.54 19.57 -10.62
N LEU A 39 -20.19 18.46 -10.28
CA LEU A 39 -21.22 18.41 -9.24
C LEU A 39 -20.63 18.70 -7.86
N ALA A 40 -19.49 18.09 -7.51
CA ALA A 40 -18.83 18.34 -6.23
C ALA A 40 -18.41 19.82 -6.10
N LYS A 41 -17.87 20.40 -7.16
CA LYS A 41 -17.53 21.83 -7.23
C LYS A 41 -18.74 22.73 -7.06
N LYS A 42 -19.87 22.42 -7.72
CA LYS A 42 -21.14 23.15 -7.59
C LYS A 42 -21.67 23.11 -6.16
N ASP A 43 -21.58 21.97 -5.51
CA ASP A 43 -22.02 21.75 -4.14
C ASP A 43 -21.03 22.30 -3.08
N ALA A 44 -19.87 22.78 -3.53
CA ALA A 44 -18.75 23.22 -2.67
C ALA A 44 -18.34 22.17 -1.63
N LEU A 45 -18.31 20.89 -2.04
CA LEU A 45 -17.96 19.76 -1.20
C LEU A 45 -16.57 19.20 -1.58
N PRO A 46 -15.80 18.71 -0.59
CA PRO A 46 -14.53 18.04 -0.87
C PRO A 46 -14.74 16.74 -1.65
N VAL A 47 -13.69 16.33 -2.39
CA VAL A 47 -13.68 15.12 -3.20
C VAL A 47 -12.59 14.19 -2.69
N PHE A 48 -12.89 12.90 -2.63
CA PHE A 48 -11.93 11.83 -2.45
C PHE A 48 -12.08 10.79 -3.56
N ILE A 49 -10.96 10.42 -4.19
CA ILE A 49 -10.94 9.38 -5.21
C ILE A 49 -10.59 8.06 -4.54
N LEU A 50 -11.52 7.12 -4.56
CA LEU A 50 -11.38 5.81 -3.93
C LEU A 50 -11.16 4.75 -4.99
N GLY A 51 -9.96 4.11 -5.00
CA GLY A 51 -9.72 2.88 -5.76
C GLY A 51 -10.42 1.68 -5.10
N GLU A 52 -9.75 0.53 -5.03
CA GLU A 52 -10.28 -0.69 -4.39
C GLU A 52 -10.24 -0.65 -2.84
N GLY A 53 -9.93 0.50 -2.23
CA GLY A 53 -9.92 0.65 -0.77
C GLY A 53 -8.90 -0.22 -0.03
N SER A 54 -7.83 -0.64 -0.71
CA SER A 54 -6.84 -1.58 -0.17
C SER A 54 -5.70 -0.92 0.62
N ASN A 55 -5.58 0.42 0.58
CA ASN A 55 -4.58 1.18 1.32
C ASN A 55 -5.14 2.46 1.93
N VAL A 56 -6.39 2.40 2.43
CA VAL A 56 -7.06 3.53 3.08
C VAL A 56 -7.73 3.10 4.38
N LEU A 57 -7.54 3.89 5.43
CA LEU A 57 -8.33 3.85 6.64
C LEU A 57 -9.32 5.03 6.60
N ILE A 58 -10.60 4.74 6.54
CA ILE A 58 -11.66 5.76 6.51
C ILE A 58 -12.21 5.94 7.91
N ASP A 59 -12.36 7.20 8.35
CA ASP A 59 -12.97 7.52 9.64
C ASP A 59 -14.35 6.85 9.78
N SER A 60 -14.60 6.23 10.91
CA SER A 60 -15.88 5.58 11.21
C SER A 60 -17.06 6.56 11.26
N LYS A 61 -16.80 7.86 11.42
CA LYS A 61 -17.81 8.92 11.30
C LYS A 61 -18.13 9.29 9.84
N GLY A 62 -17.35 8.75 8.88
CA GLY A 62 -17.54 8.95 7.45
C GLY A 62 -16.81 10.15 6.87
N PHE A 63 -17.21 10.54 5.66
CA PHE A 63 -16.61 11.63 4.90
C PHE A 63 -17.71 12.59 4.41
N ALA A 64 -17.60 13.87 4.78
CA ALA A 64 -18.62 14.88 4.49
C ALA A 64 -18.53 15.43 3.05
N GLY A 65 -18.12 14.63 2.08
CA GLY A 65 -17.86 15.00 0.70
C GLY A 65 -18.36 13.97 -0.32
N TYR A 66 -17.84 14.14 -1.54
CA TYR A 66 -17.99 13.21 -2.64
C TYR A 66 -16.88 12.16 -2.61
N VAL A 67 -17.23 10.89 -2.55
CA VAL A 67 -16.32 9.78 -2.87
C VAL A 67 -16.61 9.34 -4.30
N ILE A 68 -15.63 9.43 -5.16
CA ILE A 68 -15.73 9.01 -6.56
C ILE A 68 -14.86 7.77 -6.75
N HIS A 69 -15.47 6.68 -7.17
CA HIS A 69 -14.78 5.44 -7.51
C HIS A 69 -14.63 5.34 -9.04
N PRO A 70 -13.39 5.38 -9.57
CA PRO A 70 -13.15 5.12 -10.99
C PRO A 70 -13.47 3.66 -11.31
N ALA A 71 -14.57 3.42 -12.05
CA ALA A 71 -15.06 2.08 -12.40
C ALA A 71 -14.77 1.72 -13.88
N MET A 72 -13.91 2.47 -14.55
CA MET A 72 -13.46 2.21 -15.93
C MET A 72 -12.63 0.92 -15.95
N ARG A 73 -12.86 0.02 -16.95
CA ARG A 73 -12.34 -1.37 -16.93
C ARG A 73 -11.70 -1.83 -18.25
N HIS A 74 -11.39 -0.93 -19.17
CA HIS A 74 -10.77 -1.32 -20.44
C HIS A 74 -9.28 -1.64 -20.24
N VAL A 75 -8.80 -2.67 -20.99
CA VAL A 75 -7.37 -3.04 -21.05
C VAL A 75 -6.99 -3.33 -22.50
N GLU A 76 -5.95 -2.67 -22.98
CA GLU A 76 -5.38 -2.86 -24.31
C GLU A 76 -3.96 -3.42 -24.20
N TRP A 77 -3.62 -4.39 -25.09
CA TRP A 77 -2.31 -5.03 -25.16
C TRP A 77 -1.74 -4.85 -26.55
N GLN A 78 -0.65 -4.10 -26.67
CA GLN A 78 -0.01 -3.75 -27.94
C GLN A 78 1.41 -4.33 -28.01
N PRO A 79 1.63 -5.48 -28.71
CA PRO A 79 2.98 -5.97 -28.98
C PRO A 79 3.80 -4.96 -29.75
N GLN A 80 5.09 -4.86 -29.41
CA GLN A 80 6.04 -3.94 -30.03
C GLN A 80 7.08 -4.72 -30.85
N ASP A 81 7.71 -4.07 -31.82
CA ASP A 81 8.72 -4.68 -32.71
C ASP A 81 9.98 -5.15 -31.94
N ASP A 82 10.25 -4.57 -30.78
CA ASP A 82 11.37 -4.95 -29.90
C ASP A 82 11.07 -6.17 -29.00
N GLY A 83 9.92 -6.81 -29.21
CA GLY A 83 9.44 -7.95 -28.42
C GLY A 83 8.82 -7.58 -27.08
N SER A 84 8.81 -6.30 -26.69
CA SER A 84 8.05 -5.83 -25.54
C SER A 84 6.55 -5.75 -25.83
N THR A 85 5.73 -5.55 -24.82
CA THR A 85 4.29 -5.29 -24.96
C THR A 85 3.94 -4.06 -24.13
N LEU A 86 3.30 -3.07 -24.74
CA LEU A 86 2.63 -2.01 -24.01
C LEU A 86 1.27 -2.52 -23.54
N VAL A 87 0.98 -2.35 -22.26
CA VAL A 87 -0.34 -2.59 -21.70
C VAL A 87 -0.88 -1.29 -21.15
N THR A 88 -2.02 -0.84 -21.70
CA THR A 88 -2.75 0.32 -21.22
C THR A 88 -4.01 -0.17 -20.55
N ALA A 89 -4.14 0.13 -19.25
CA ALA A 89 -5.28 -0.28 -18.43
C ALA A 89 -5.95 0.95 -17.81
N ASP A 90 -7.26 1.00 -17.85
CA ASP A 90 -8.04 2.00 -17.15
C ASP A 90 -7.78 1.95 -15.64
N ALA A 91 -7.90 3.10 -14.99
CA ALA A 91 -7.55 3.26 -13.58
C ALA A 91 -8.33 2.35 -12.63
N GLY A 92 -9.56 1.95 -12.99
CA GLY A 92 -10.42 1.08 -12.19
C GLY A 92 -10.17 -0.42 -12.38
N VAL A 93 -9.30 -0.85 -13.31
CA VAL A 93 -9.00 -2.28 -13.52
C VAL A 93 -8.30 -2.83 -12.29
N PRO A 94 -8.74 -3.97 -11.71
CA PRO A 94 -8.00 -4.64 -10.64
C PRO A 94 -6.58 -4.98 -11.10
N PHE A 95 -5.59 -4.51 -10.36
CA PHE A 95 -4.20 -4.63 -10.81
C PHE A 95 -3.76 -6.10 -10.95
N ASP A 96 -4.24 -6.99 -10.08
CA ASP A 96 -3.88 -8.41 -10.16
C ASP A 96 -4.46 -9.11 -11.41
N GLU A 97 -5.50 -8.59 -12.04
CA GLU A 97 -5.99 -9.08 -13.34
C GLU A 97 -4.97 -8.79 -14.46
N ILE A 98 -4.35 -7.60 -14.43
CA ILE A 98 -3.27 -7.23 -15.36
C ILE A 98 -2.06 -8.14 -15.14
N VAL A 99 -1.67 -8.35 -13.89
CA VAL A 99 -0.55 -9.24 -13.52
C VAL A 99 -0.84 -10.67 -13.96
N ALA A 100 -2.03 -11.20 -13.72
CA ALA A 100 -2.40 -12.55 -14.11
C ALA A 100 -2.34 -12.74 -15.63
N GLU A 101 -2.87 -11.77 -16.39
CA GLU A 101 -2.83 -11.81 -17.85
C GLU A 101 -1.39 -11.69 -18.39
N SER A 102 -0.56 -10.81 -17.82
CA SER A 102 0.85 -10.70 -18.20
C SER A 102 1.59 -12.03 -17.98
N CYS A 103 1.33 -12.71 -16.85
CA CYS A 103 1.93 -14.01 -16.57
C CYS A 103 1.46 -15.10 -17.54
N ARG A 104 0.17 -15.11 -17.94
CA ARG A 104 -0.34 -16.03 -18.98
C ARG A 104 0.32 -15.81 -20.35
N ARG A 105 0.64 -14.58 -20.68
CA ARG A 105 1.39 -14.20 -21.89
C ARG A 105 2.90 -14.41 -21.75
N ASN A 106 3.37 -14.90 -20.61
CA ASN A 106 4.78 -15.05 -20.25
C ASN A 106 5.58 -13.73 -20.38
N LEU A 107 4.95 -12.61 -19.97
CA LEU A 107 5.57 -11.30 -19.85
C LEU A 107 6.02 -11.07 -18.42
N GLY A 108 7.23 -10.52 -18.26
CA GLY A 108 7.82 -10.13 -16.97
C GLY A 108 7.82 -8.62 -16.80
N GLY A 109 8.04 -8.20 -15.55
CA GLY A 109 8.08 -6.79 -15.13
C GLY A 109 7.12 -6.48 -13.99
N ILE A 110 6.04 -7.27 -13.81
CA ILE A 110 5.06 -7.13 -12.72
C ILE A 110 4.68 -8.45 -12.05
N GLU A 111 5.26 -9.57 -12.44
CA GLU A 111 4.93 -10.91 -11.95
C GLU A 111 5.11 -11.09 -10.43
N SER A 112 6.07 -10.37 -9.85
CA SER A 112 6.29 -10.35 -8.39
C SER A 112 5.23 -9.56 -7.62
N LEU A 113 4.43 -8.74 -8.30
CA LEU A 113 3.34 -7.96 -7.72
C LEU A 113 2.02 -8.75 -7.62
N SER A 114 2.06 -10.04 -7.95
CA SER A 114 0.91 -10.95 -7.90
C SER A 114 0.20 -10.94 -6.56
N GLY A 115 -1.13 -10.85 -6.60
CA GLY A 115 -1.99 -10.91 -5.42
C GLY A 115 -1.98 -9.64 -4.55
N ILE A 116 -1.37 -8.53 -5.01
CA ILE A 116 -1.52 -7.24 -4.35
C ILE A 116 -2.91 -6.70 -4.70
N PRO A 117 -3.78 -6.44 -3.70
CA PRO A 117 -5.10 -5.86 -3.95
C PRO A 117 -4.97 -4.38 -4.33
N GLY A 118 -5.85 -3.90 -5.18
CA GLY A 118 -5.90 -2.51 -5.63
C GLY A 118 -6.19 -2.38 -7.11
N SER A 119 -6.49 -1.17 -7.57
CA SER A 119 -6.73 -0.85 -8.98
C SER A 119 -5.44 -0.39 -9.67
N ALA A 120 -5.42 -0.37 -11.00
CA ALA A 120 -4.29 0.11 -11.80
C ALA A 120 -3.90 1.55 -11.43
N GLY A 121 -4.89 2.46 -11.34
CA GLY A 121 -4.63 3.84 -10.89
C GLY A 121 -4.10 3.93 -9.47
N GLY A 122 -4.71 3.21 -8.52
CA GLY A 122 -4.26 3.18 -7.13
C GLY A 122 -2.86 2.58 -6.96
N SER A 123 -2.52 1.58 -7.78
CA SER A 123 -1.20 0.96 -7.82
C SER A 123 -0.10 1.94 -8.23
N LEU A 124 -0.38 2.79 -9.23
CA LEU A 124 0.54 3.86 -9.64
C LEU A 124 0.70 4.92 -8.54
N VAL A 125 -0.42 5.40 -7.98
CA VAL A 125 -0.40 6.41 -6.91
C VAL A 125 0.47 5.97 -5.74
N GLN A 126 0.41 4.70 -5.35
CA GLN A 126 1.13 4.13 -4.21
C GLN A 126 2.59 3.75 -4.53
N ASP A 127 3.00 3.70 -5.80
CA ASP A 127 4.23 3.04 -6.25
C ASP A 127 4.35 1.64 -5.62
N ILE A 128 3.37 0.78 -5.97
CA ILE A 128 3.33 -0.56 -5.38
C ILE A 128 4.57 -1.36 -5.74
N GLY A 129 5.04 -2.14 -4.78
CA GLY A 129 6.22 -2.98 -4.97
C GLY A 129 6.24 -4.17 -4.01
N ALA A 130 6.76 -5.28 -4.50
CA ALA A 130 6.98 -6.49 -3.73
C ALA A 130 8.10 -7.34 -4.35
N TYR A 131 8.83 -8.08 -3.50
CA TYR A 131 9.84 -9.04 -3.92
C TYR A 131 10.94 -8.43 -4.81
N GLY A 132 11.25 -7.14 -4.60
CA GLY A 132 12.26 -6.40 -5.35
C GLY A 132 11.79 -5.91 -6.72
N GLN A 133 10.50 -5.83 -6.96
CA GLN A 133 9.89 -5.29 -8.17
C GLN A 133 8.95 -4.15 -7.80
N GLU A 134 8.96 -3.05 -8.53
CA GLU A 134 8.11 -1.88 -8.34
C GLU A 134 7.46 -1.47 -9.67
N ILE A 135 6.24 -0.92 -9.62
CA ILE A 135 5.51 -0.50 -10.82
C ILE A 135 6.26 0.59 -11.58
N SER A 136 7.02 1.45 -10.88
CA SER A 136 7.87 2.49 -11.46
C SER A 136 8.89 1.98 -12.48
N GLU A 137 9.37 0.72 -12.34
CA GLU A 137 10.34 0.11 -13.25
C GLU A 137 9.79 -0.13 -14.67
N VAL A 138 8.48 -0.26 -14.79
CA VAL A 138 7.77 -0.58 -16.06
C VAL A 138 6.81 0.52 -16.51
N PHE A 139 6.65 1.57 -15.71
CA PHE A 139 5.74 2.68 -16.00
C PHE A 139 6.22 3.50 -17.23
N VAL A 140 5.31 3.75 -18.15
CA VAL A 140 5.56 4.55 -19.37
C VAL A 140 4.85 5.90 -19.29
N SER A 141 3.54 5.88 -19.04
CA SER A 141 2.70 7.07 -18.94
C SER A 141 1.38 6.78 -18.25
N ALA A 142 0.69 7.81 -17.85
CA ALA A 142 -0.69 7.72 -17.40
C ALA A 142 -1.51 8.87 -17.99
N GLU A 143 -2.74 8.59 -18.41
CA GLU A 143 -3.71 9.65 -18.66
C GLU A 143 -4.33 10.09 -17.34
N ALA A 144 -4.53 11.38 -17.20
CA ALA A 144 -5.08 11.98 -16.01
C ALA A 144 -6.03 13.15 -16.33
N VAL A 145 -6.89 13.47 -15.38
CA VAL A 145 -7.77 14.64 -15.38
C VAL A 145 -7.32 15.56 -14.26
N HIS A 146 -7.21 16.85 -14.54
CA HIS A 146 -6.91 17.85 -13.52
C HIS A 146 -8.16 18.17 -12.69
N LEU A 147 -8.03 18.14 -11.36
CA LEU A 147 -9.15 18.21 -10.41
C LEU A 147 -9.99 19.53 -10.51
N ARG A 148 -9.35 20.65 -10.89
CA ARG A 148 -10.01 21.98 -10.85
C ARG A 148 -10.69 22.37 -12.14
N ASP A 149 -10.04 22.12 -13.28
CA ASP A 149 -10.48 22.56 -14.62
C ASP A 149 -10.89 21.40 -15.51
N CYS A 150 -10.67 20.16 -15.05
CA CYS A 150 -10.99 18.93 -15.79
C CYS A 150 -10.22 18.75 -17.12
N ASP A 151 -9.11 19.45 -17.27
CA ASP A 151 -8.24 19.27 -18.41
C ASP A 151 -7.63 17.87 -18.41
N LYS A 152 -7.60 17.24 -19.60
CA LYS A 152 -6.94 15.95 -19.82
C LYS A 152 -5.46 16.17 -20.10
N LEU A 153 -4.61 15.36 -19.49
CA LEU A 153 -3.16 15.45 -19.66
C LEU A 153 -2.51 14.07 -19.53
N THR A 154 -1.32 13.95 -20.11
CA THR A 154 -0.48 12.74 -20.00
C THR A 154 0.64 12.98 -19.00
N LEU A 155 0.71 12.15 -17.97
CA LEU A 155 1.77 12.11 -16.99
C LEU A 155 2.86 11.13 -17.43
N LYS A 156 4.13 11.56 -17.31
CA LYS A 156 5.33 10.74 -17.61
C LYS A 156 6.11 10.48 -16.31
N PRO A 157 7.11 9.55 -16.31
CA PRO A 157 7.91 9.28 -15.11
C PRO A 157 8.49 10.53 -14.45
N SER A 158 8.92 11.53 -15.23
CA SER A 158 9.44 12.81 -14.72
C SER A 158 8.43 13.66 -13.95
N ASN A 159 7.13 13.39 -14.08
CA ASN A 159 6.07 14.12 -13.38
C ASN A 159 5.71 13.48 -12.04
N LEU A 160 6.18 12.26 -11.74
CA LEU A 160 5.67 11.46 -10.63
C LEU A 160 6.60 11.42 -9.41
N GLU A 161 7.85 11.86 -9.55
CA GLU A 161 8.82 11.90 -8.44
C GLU A 161 8.86 10.59 -7.64
N PHE A 162 8.98 9.47 -8.35
CA PHE A 162 8.96 8.13 -7.73
C PHE A 162 9.97 7.99 -6.60
N ALA A 163 9.51 7.54 -5.44
CA ALA A 163 10.31 7.16 -4.31
C ALA A 163 9.67 5.98 -3.58
N TYR A 164 10.40 5.35 -2.68
CA TYR A 164 9.91 4.17 -1.95
C TYR A 164 8.51 4.40 -1.33
N ARG A 165 7.48 3.76 -1.88
CA ARG A 165 6.05 3.89 -1.51
C ARG A 165 5.50 5.30 -1.64
N HIS A 166 6.05 6.08 -2.54
CA HIS A 166 5.65 7.47 -2.75
C HIS A 166 5.68 7.86 -4.22
N THR A 167 4.69 8.64 -4.61
CA THR A 167 4.68 9.43 -5.86
C THR A 167 4.12 10.82 -5.57
N ALA A 168 4.37 11.77 -6.47
CA ALA A 168 3.75 13.10 -6.40
C ALA A 168 2.21 13.03 -6.39
N LEU A 169 1.62 11.95 -6.91
CA LEU A 169 0.16 11.72 -6.89
C LEU A 169 -0.40 11.40 -5.49
N LYS A 170 0.44 11.00 -4.55
CA LYS A 170 0.02 10.64 -3.18
C LYS A 170 -0.04 11.85 -2.23
N THR A 171 0.43 13.01 -2.67
CA THR A 171 0.42 14.22 -1.82
C THR A 171 -1.00 14.75 -1.65
N PRO A 172 -1.36 15.35 -0.49
CA PRO A 172 -2.68 15.93 -0.27
C PRO A 172 -3.06 16.99 -1.29
N ASP A 173 -2.08 17.73 -1.80
CA ASP A 173 -2.27 18.82 -2.77
C ASP A 173 -2.22 18.35 -4.23
N ASN A 174 -2.12 17.04 -4.48
CA ASN A 174 -2.10 16.51 -5.84
C ASN A 174 -3.36 16.91 -6.61
N PRO A 175 -3.21 17.61 -7.76
CA PRO A 175 -4.36 18.04 -8.54
C PRO A 175 -4.81 17.03 -9.60
N PHE A 176 -4.15 15.86 -9.72
CA PHE A 176 -4.38 14.93 -10.83
C PHE A 176 -5.10 13.66 -10.39
N ILE A 177 -6.07 13.25 -11.19
CA ILE A 177 -6.80 11.99 -11.04
C ILE A 177 -6.42 11.10 -12.22
N VAL A 178 -5.76 9.98 -11.95
CA VAL A 178 -5.36 9.01 -12.97
C VAL A 178 -6.61 8.34 -13.55
N THR A 179 -6.68 8.29 -14.88
CA THR A 179 -7.77 7.64 -15.63
C THR A 179 -7.33 6.38 -16.36
N SER A 180 -6.06 6.29 -16.77
CA SER A 180 -5.45 5.06 -17.27
C SER A 180 -3.95 5.03 -16.99
N VAL A 181 -3.35 3.84 -17.03
CA VAL A 181 -1.92 3.60 -16.81
C VAL A 181 -1.37 2.76 -17.95
N THR A 182 -0.25 3.16 -18.53
CA THR A 182 0.48 2.41 -19.56
C THR A 182 1.79 1.89 -18.99
N LEU A 183 1.98 0.56 -19.07
CA LEU A 183 3.18 -0.15 -18.64
C LEU A 183 3.87 -0.80 -19.85
N ARG A 184 5.20 -0.92 -19.82
CA ARG A 184 5.99 -1.69 -20.79
C ARG A 184 6.47 -2.97 -20.13
N LEU A 185 6.01 -4.10 -20.66
CA LEU A 185 6.39 -5.43 -20.18
C LEU A 185 7.27 -6.12 -21.22
N HIS A 186 8.23 -6.90 -20.74
CA HIS A 186 9.17 -7.63 -21.59
C HIS A 186 8.91 -9.15 -21.51
N PRO A 187 9.38 -9.96 -22.46
CA PRO A 187 9.39 -11.42 -22.28
C PRO A 187 10.03 -11.80 -20.93
N PHE A 188 9.43 -12.77 -20.25
CA PHE A 188 9.89 -13.19 -18.93
C PHE A 188 11.33 -13.72 -18.99
N ASP A 189 12.17 -13.25 -18.09
CA ASP A 189 13.56 -13.65 -17.92
C ASP A 189 13.72 -14.35 -16.55
N ALA A 190 13.86 -15.67 -16.59
CA ALA A 190 13.93 -16.51 -15.41
C ALA A 190 15.19 -16.21 -14.54
N GLU A 191 16.33 -15.89 -15.18
CA GLU A 191 17.58 -15.62 -14.48
C GLU A 191 17.52 -14.27 -13.76
N LYS A 192 17.03 -13.23 -14.44
CA LYS A 192 16.82 -11.91 -13.82
C LYS A 192 15.82 -11.99 -12.67
N ALA A 193 14.70 -12.70 -12.84
CA ALA A 193 13.69 -12.86 -11.81
C ALA A 193 14.26 -13.57 -10.56
N ALA A 194 15.00 -14.68 -10.76
CA ALA A 194 15.65 -15.39 -9.65
C ALA A 194 16.71 -14.54 -8.94
N ALA A 195 17.54 -13.82 -9.69
CA ALA A 195 18.57 -12.93 -9.15
C ALA A 195 17.95 -11.80 -8.31
N ARG A 196 16.88 -11.16 -8.80
CA ARG A 196 16.13 -10.13 -8.08
C ARG A 196 15.56 -10.66 -6.78
N CYS A 197 14.86 -11.80 -6.80
CA CYS A 197 14.31 -12.42 -5.59
C CYS A 197 15.41 -12.74 -4.57
N ALA A 198 16.57 -13.23 -5.02
CA ALA A 198 17.71 -13.53 -4.15
C ALA A 198 18.27 -12.27 -3.49
N ALA A 199 18.48 -11.19 -4.26
CA ALA A 199 19.00 -9.91 -3.78
C ALA A 199 18.12 -9.27 -2.71
N HIS A 200 16.80 -9.50 -2.78
CA HIS A 200 15.83 -8.96 -1.81
C HIS A 200 15.46 -9.96 -0.70
N GLY A 201 16.23 -11.02 -0.51
CA GLY A 201 16.06 -11.96 0.61
C GLY A 201 15.00 -13.05 0.42
N PHE A 202 14.38 -13.15 -0.75
CA PHE A 202 13.37 -14.17 -1.06
C PHE A 202 13.99 -15.47 -1.59
N LYS A 203 14.90 -16.04 -0.79
CA LYS A 203 15.71 -17.20 -1.16
C LYS A 203 14.87 -18.41 -1.60
N LYS A 204 13.72 -18.68 -0.95
CA LYS A 204 12.86 -19.82 -1.32
C LYS A 204 12.41 -19.69 -2.79
N ILE A 205 11.94 -18.50 -3.21
CA ILE A 205 11.51 -18.25 -4.59
C ILE A 205 12.70 -18.34 -5.54
N ALA A 206 13.83 -17.72 -5.20
CA ALA A 206 15.04 -17.74 -6.03
C ALA A 206 15.57 -19.17 -6.25
N LEU A 207 15.59 -20.00 -5.21
CA LEU A 207 16.06 -21.40 -5.28
C LEU A 207 15.12 -22.29 -6.09
N SER A 208 13.84 -21.95 -6.18
CA SER A 208 12.84 -22.70 -6.99
C SER A 208 13.03 -22.51 -8.49
N LYS A 209 13.84 -21.54 -8.92
CA LYS A 209 14.18 -21.23 -10.33
C LYS A 209 12.96 -21.29 -11.27
N PRO A 210 11.94 -20.44 -11.05
CA PRO A 210 10.72 -20.47 -11.87
C PRO A 210 11.05 -20.23 -13.35
N GLN A 211 10.61 -21.11 -14.23
CA GLN A 211 10.92 -21.09 -15.68
C GLN A 211 9.92 -20.27 -16.49
N SER A 212 8.87 -19.74 -15.88
CA SER A 212 7.88 -18.87 -16.51
C SER A 212 7.33 -17.84 -15.52
N ALA A 213 6.76 -16.76 -16.05
CA ALA A 213 6.07 -15.76 -15.24
C ALA A 213 4.94 -16.38 -14.41
N SER A 214 4.18 -17.33 -14.98
CA SER A 214 3.11 -18.04 -14.27
C SER A 214 3.66 -18.88 -13.11
N ALA A 215 4.80 -19.57 -13.30
CA ALA A 215 5.42 -20.35 -12.22
C ALA A 215 5.89 -19.45 -11.08
N LEU A 216 6.46 -18.27 -11.39
CA LEU A 216 6.83 -17.29 -10.38
C LEU A 216 5.60 -16.73 -9.66
N ARG A 217 4.52 -16.39 -10.40
CA ARG A 217 3.26 -15.94 -9.82
C ARG A 217 2.73 -16.92 -8.76
N GLU A 218 2.70 -18.21 -9.04
CA GLU A 218 2.23 -19.21 -8.07
C GLU A 218 3.07 -19.23 -6.78
N LEU A 219 4.39 -19.15 -6.88
CA LEU A 219 5.28 -19.07 -5.72
C LEU A 219 5.06 -17.79 -4.89
N VAL A 220 4.82 -16.67 -5.57
CA VAL A 220 4.50 -15.40 -4.92
C VAL A 220 3.15 -15.50 -4.21
N LEU A 221 2.11 -16.00 -4.88
CA LEU A 221 0.78 -16.17 -4.29
C LEU A 221 0.80 -17.13 -3.09
N GLU A 222 1.50 -18.26 -3.18
CA GLU A 222 1.71 -19.17 -2.03
C GLU A 222 2.33 -18.44 -0.85
N THR A 223 3.40 -17.69 -1.12
CA THR A 223 4.10 -16.92 -0.08
C THR A 223 3.22 -15.83 0.54
N ARG A 224 2.41 -15.15 -0.24
CA ARG A 224 1.48 -14.11 0.24
C ARG A 224 0.32 -14.70 1.02
N ARG A 225 -0.28 -15.80 0.54
CA ARG A 225 -1.35 -16.52 1.25
C ARG A 225 -0.88 -17.03 2.62
N SER A 226 0.36 -17.55 2.70
CA SER A 226 0.93 -18.00 3.99
C SER A 226 1.11 -16.89 5.03
N LYS A 227 0.99 -15.62 4.60
CA LYS A 227 1.07 -14.43 5.45
C LYS A 227 -0.27 -13.69 5.56
N ALA A 228 -1.36 -14.27 5.04
CA ALA A 228 -2.68 -13.62 4.92
C ALA A 228 -2.62 -12.26 4.20
N MET A 229 -1.77 -12.12 3.17
CA MET A 229 -1.56 -10.88 2.41
C MET A 229 -2.24 -10.90 1.03
N CYS A 230 -3.06 -11.91 0.74
CA CYS A 230 -4.02 -11.93 -0.37
C CYS A 230 -5.41 -11.74 0.23
N TYR A 231 -6.14 -10.73 -0.24
CA TYR A 231 -7.47 -10.45 0.30
C TYR A 231 -8.45 -11.59 0.03
N ASP A 232 -9.13 -12.06 1.06
CA ASP A 232 -10.23 -13.00 1.03
C ASP A 232 -11.32 -12.51 2.00
N ARG A 233 -12.52 -12.25 1.49
CA ARG A 233 -13.65 -11.76 2.29
C ARG A 233 -14.01 -12.70 3.46
N ASN A 234 -13.69 -13.99 3.35
CA ASN A 234 -14.05 -14.99 4.34
C ASN A 234 -12.94 -15.22 5.39
N ASP A 235 -11.74 -14.63 5.21
CA ASP A 235 -10.64 -14.73 6.17
C ASP A 235 -10.38 -13.37 6.82
N VAL A 236 -10.78 -13.24 8.09
CA VAL A 236 -10.61 -12.03 8.89
C VAL A 236 -9.15 -11.56 8.98
N ASN A 237 -8.18 -12.46 8.87
CA ASN A 237 -6.76 -12.11 8.87
C ASN A 237 -6.33 -11.31 7.65
N THR A 238 -7.15 -11.27 6.60
CA THR A 238 -6.91 -10.49 5.37
C THR A 238 -7.66 -9.15 5.36
N HIS A 239 -8.53 -8.88 6.35
CA HIS A 239 -9.26 -7.62 6.47
C HIS A 239 -8.34 -6.51 6.99
N SER A 240 -7.41 -6.10 6.16
CA SER A 240 -6.36 -5.13 6.45
C SER A 240 -6.07 -4.22 5.26
N VAL A 241 -5.17 -3.29 5.44
CA VAL A 241 -4.59 -2.46 4.36
C VAL A 241 -3.21 -2.98 3.90
N GLY A 242 -2.93 -4.27 4.12
CA GLY A 242 -1.60 -4.82 3.92
C GLY A 242 -0.64 -4.42 5.04
N SER A 243 0.61 -4.10 4.71
CA SER A 243 1.57 -3.57 5.69
C SER A 243 1.14 -2.18 6.15
N PHE A 244 0.86 -2.03 7.45
CA PHE A 244 0.38 -0.76 7.99
C PHE A 244 1.48 0.31 8.10
N PHE A 245 2.73 -0.12 8.30
CA PHE A 245 3.90 0.76 8.43
C PHE A 245 4.93 0.47 7.34
N VAL A 246 5.59 1.52 6.86
CA VAL A 246 6.77 1.37 6.00
C VAL A 246 7.97 0.85 6.79
N ASN A 247 8.89 0.18 6.11
CA ASN A 247 10.16 -0.19 6.71
C ASN A 247 11.01 1.07 6.92
N PRO A 248 11.39 1.43 8.17
CA PRO A 248 12.11 2.68 8.42
C PRO A 248 13.53 2.62 7.87
N VAL A 249 13.99 3.75 7.32
CA VAL A 249 15.36 3.96 6.85
C VAL A 249 16.08 4.85 7.85
N VAL A 250 17.10 4.31 8.50
CA VAL A 250 17.83 4.98 9.59
C VAL A 250 19.30 5.19 9.24
N PRO A 251 20.03 6.10 9.93
CA PRO A 251 21.48 6.20 9.85
C PRO A 251 22.18 4.86 10.17
N GLY A 252 23.31 4.60 9.55
CA GLY A 252 24.06 3.34 9.74
C GLY A 252 24.45 3.08 11.21
N GLU A 253 24.76 4.13 11.97
CA GLU A 253 25.08 4.05 13.41
C GLU A 253 23.90 3.55 14.26
N ASP A 254 22.68 4.01 13.99
CA ASP A 254 21.48 3.53 14.67
C ASP A 254 21.23 2.06 14.33
N ALA A 255 21.38 1.69 13.07
CA ALA A 255 21.24 0.28 12.65
C ALA A 255 22.27 -0.61 13.34
N GLN A 256 23.53 -0.17 13.47
CA GLN A 256 24.57 -0.91 14.18
C GLN A 256 24.25 -1.06 15.67
N ARG A 257 23.79 -0.01 16.33
CA ARG A 257 23.38 -0.02 17.74
C ARG A 257 22.26 -1.04 17.97
N ILE A 258 21.19 -1.00 17.16
CA ILE A 258 20.05 -1.91 17.27
C ILE A 258 20.48 -3.36 16.97
N ASN A 259 21.34 -3.57 15.96
CA ASN A 259 21.83 -4.88 15.59
C ASN A 259 22.70 -5.50 16.71
N ALA A 260 23.58 -4.72 17.34
CA ALA A 260 24.38 -5.17 18.47
C ALA A 260 23.49 -5.64 19.64
N ALA A 261 22.48 -4.86 19.98
CA ALA A 261 21.51 -5.24 21.01
C ALA A 261 20.70 -6.50 20.62
N SER A 262 20.34 -6.67 19.35
CA SER A 262 19.69 -7.89 18.85
C SER A 262 20.57 -9.14 19.01
N ILE A 263 21.86 -9.03 18.69
CA ILE A 263 22.80 -10.14 18.86
C ILE A 263 22.90 -10.53 20.33
N ILE A 264 22.99 -9.58 21.23
CA ILE A 264 23.06 -9.83 22.68
C ILE A 264 21.77 -10.51 23.19
N LYS A 265 20.61 -9.98 22.83
CA LYS A 265 19.32 -10.46 23.35
C LYS A 265 18.83 -11.74 22.66
N ASN A 266 18.94 -11.81 21.34
CA ASN A 266 18.29 -12.83 20.51
C ASN A 266 19.29 -13.84 19.91
N HIS A 267 20.59 -13.65 20.12
CA HIS A 267 21.68 -14.43 19.50
C HIS A 267 21.60 -14.48 17.97
N LYS A 268 20.97 -13.47 17.35
CA LYS A 268 20.79 -13.35 15.90
C LYS A 268 20.87 -11.89 15.48
N PRO A 269 21.40 -11.61 14.27
CA PRO A 269 21.37 -10.28 13.72
C PRO A 269 19.93 -9.85 13.40
N MET A 270 19.69 -8.55 13.46
CA MET A 270 18.43 -7.92 13.03
C MET A 270 18.29 -8.02 11.50
N PRO A 271 17.10 -8.38 10.97
CA PRO A 271 16.84 -8.29 9.53
C PRO A 271 16.94 -6.84 9.04
N SER A 272 17.87 -6.58 8.13
CA SER A 272 18.10 -5.24 7.59
C SER A 272 18.61 -5.31 6.14
N PHE A 273 18.46 -4.22 5.41
CA PHE A 273 18.84 -4.11 4.01
C PHE A 273 19.60 -2.79 3.78
N PRO A 274 20.60 -2.75 2.90
CA PRO A 274 21.24 -1.50 2.51
C PRO A 274 20.22 -0.50 1.95
N ALA A 275 20.47 0.79 2.22
CA ALA A 275 19.72 1.90 1.63
C ALA A 275 20.72 2.97 1.14
N GLU A 276 20.25 3.89 0.32
CA GLU A 276 21.08 4.95 -0.25
C GLU A 276 21.72 5.84 0.82
N GLY A 277 22.83 6.47 0.48
CA GLY A 277 23.55 7.43 1.35
C GLY A 277 24.11 6.80 2.62
N GLY A 278 24.49 5.51 2.62
CA GLY A 278 25.04 4.82 3.79
C GLY A 278 24.01 4.55 4.89
N LYS A 279 22.72 4.70 4.59
CA LYS A 279 21.62 4.38 5.49
C LYS A 279 21.28 2.88 5.44
N THR A 280 20.45 2.45 6.37
CA THR A 280 19.99 1.06 6.48
C THR A 280 18.48 1.01 6.65
N LYS A 281 17.82 0.21 5.82
CA LYS A 281 16.39 -0.08 5.92
C LYS A 281 16.17 -1.24 6.89
N LEU A 282 15.42 -1.01 7.97
CA LEU A 282 15.13 -1.98 9.02
C LEU A 282 13.78 -2.67 8.74
N SER A 283 13.63 -3.90 9.24
CA SER A 283 12.34 -4.60 9.21
C SER A 283 11.39 -4.03 10.28
N ALA A 284 10.35 -3.29 9.85
CA ALA A 284 9.30 -2.81 10.75
C ALA A 284 8.60 -3.97 11.47
N ALA A 285 8.36 -5.09 10.78
CA ALA A 285 7.79 -6.30 11.37
C ALA A 285 8.62 -6.80 12.56
N TRP A 286 9.94 -6.86 12.41
CA TRP A 286 10.84 -7.27 13.46
C TRP A 286 10.84 -6.29 14.65
N LEU A 287 10.86 -4.98 14.36
CA LEU A 287 10.79 -3.95 15.42
C LEU A 287 9.49 -4.08 16.23
N ILE A 288 8.37 -4.30 15.59
CA ILE A 288 7.05 -4.49 16.22
C ILE A 288 7.06 -5.74 17.10
N GLU A 289 7.54 -6.88 16.60
CA GLU A 289 7.65 -8.11 17.37
C GLU A 289 8.57 -7.94 18.59
N GLN A 290 9.72 -7.28 18.43
CA GLN A 290 10.64 -7.03 19.54
C GLN A 290 10.11 -6.03 20.56
N ALA A 291 9.20 -5.14 20.16
CA ALA A 291 8.48 -4.23 21.07
C ALA A 291 7.36 -4.92 21.86
N GLY A 292 7.19 -6.25 21.68
CA GLY A 292 6.23 -7.05 22.44
C GLY A 292 4.88 -7.26 21.76
N PHE A 293 4.74 -6.86 20.49
CA PHE A 293 3.53 -7.09 19.72
C PHE A 293 3.65 -8.37 18.90
N ASN A 294 3.22 -9.48 19.47
CA ASN A 294 3.18 -10.75 18.76
C ASN A 294 2.02 -10.79 17.77
N LYS A 295 2.10 -11.70 16.81
CA LYS A 295 0.99 -12.04 15.92
C LYS A 295 -0.25 -12.37 16.75
N GLY A 296 -1.42 -11.88 16.33
CA GLY A 296 -2.67 -12.04 17.06
C GLY A 296 -2.87 -11.08 18.24
N TYR A 297 -1.90 -10.20 18.55
CA TYR A 297 -2.09 -9.17 19.57
C TYR A 297 -3.33 -8.32 19.26
N SER A 298 -4.21 -8.14 20.23
CA SER A 298 -5.50 -7.45 20.05
C SER A 298 -5.64 -6.28 21.01
N LEU A 299 -6.19 -5.19 20.51
CA LEU A 299 -6.59 -4.04 21.30
C LEU A 299 -7.98 -3.58 20.83
N ARG A 300 -8.98 -3.69 21.70
CA ARG A 300 -10.38 -3.44 21.36
C ARG A 300 -10.83 -4.30 20.16
N GLY A 301 -11.43 -3.69 19.12
CA GLY A 301 -11.85 -4.38 17.89
C GLY A 301 -10.73 -4.68 16.89
N ALA A 302 -9.60 -3.97 16.99
CA ALA A 302 -8.45 -4.14 16.12
C ALA A 302 -7.45 -5.19 16.64
N ALA A 303 -6.71 -5.83 15.73
CA ALA A 303 -5.65 -6.77 16.09
C ALA A 303 -4.52 -6.78 15.06
N LEU A 304 -3.38 -7.36 15.43
CA LEU A 304 -2.41 -7.82 14.45
C LEU A 304 -2.87 -9.17 13.86
N SER A 305 -2.64 -9.36 12.56
CA SER A 305 -2.92 -10.65 11.91
C SER A 305 -2.18 -11.80 12.61
N ASP A 306 -2.80 -12.97 12.68
CA ASP A 306 -2.20 -14.19 13.22
C ASP A 306 -1.01 -14.68 12.38
N TYR A 307 -0.84 -14.13 11.17
CA TYR A 307 0.19 -14.52 10.21
C TYR A 307 1.28 -13.46 10.02
N HIS A 308 0.96 -12.17 10.23
CA HIS A 308 1.92 -11.08 9.98
C HIS A 308 1.70 -9.87 10.89
N CYS A 309 2.68 -9.53 11.72
CA CYS A 309 2.59 -8.42 12.67
C CYS A 309 2.60 -7.01 12.05
N LEU A 310 2.89 -6.85 10.74
CA LEU A 310 2.70 -5.59 10.03
C LEU A 310 1.26 -5.33 9.59
N ALA A 311 0.39 -6.36 9.57
CA ALA A 311 -0.99 -6.21 9.16
C ALA A 311 -1.88 -5.96 10.38
N ILE A 312 -2.37 -4.74 10.54
CA ILE A 312 -3.46 -4.43 11.46
C ILE A 312 -4.77 -4.83 10.76
N ILE A 313 -5.58 -5.64 11.43
CA ILE A 313 -6.82 -6.20 10.89
C ILE A 313 -8.04 -5.73 11.68
N ASN A 314 -9.18 -5.69 11.01
CA ASN A 314 -10.49 -5.58 11.63
C ASN A 314 -10.94 -6.96 12.13
N ARG A 315 -10.68 -7.27 13.39
CA ARG A 315 -10.99 -8.59 13.96
C ARG A 315 -12.41 -8.71 14.49
N LEU A 316 -12.89 -7.68 15.19
CA LEU A 316 -14.18 -7.70 15.88
C LEU A 316 -14.95 -6.39 15.66
N ASN A 317 -15.32 -6.11 14.41
CA ASN A 317 -16.03 -4.87 14.05
C ASN A 317 -15.32 -3.61 14.56
N ALA A 318 -14.01 -3.54 14.32
CA ALA A 318 -13.19 -2.41 14.74
C ALA A 318 -13.69 -1.11 14.12
N THR A 319 -13.55 -0.04 14.89
CA THR A 319 -13.68 1.33 14.41
C THR A 319 -12.32 1.86 13.91
N SER A 320 -12.31 2.97 13.20
CA SER A 320 -11.07 3.69 12.87
C SER A 320 -10.28 4.05 14.12
N ASP A 321 -10.96 4.44 15.20
CA ASP A 321 -10.34 4.80 16.48
C ASP A 321 -9.65 3.60 17.15
N ASP A 322 -10.18 2.37 16.98
CA ASP A 322 -9.54 1.16 17.50
C ASP A 322 -8.24 0.85 16.74
N VAL A 323 -8.25 1.02 15.41
CA VAL A 323 -7.07 0.86 14.56
C VAL A 323 -6.01 1.90 14.91
N ILE A 324 -6.40 3.16 15.06
CA ILE A 324 -5.53 4.27 15.44
C ILE A 324 -4.93 4.02 16.83
N ALA A 325 -5.72 3.57 17.79
CA ALA A 325 -5.23 3.28 19.15
C ALA A 325 -4.17 2.16 19.15
N LEU A 326 -4.37 1.09 18.36
CA LEU A 326 -3.39 0.03 18.22
C LEU A 326 -2.12 0.54 17.51
N ALA A 327 -2.27 1.31 16.42
CA ALA A 327 -1.14 1.90 15.71
C ALA A 327 -0.33 2.83 16.61
N GLN A 328 -0.97 3.66 17.41
CA GLN A 328 -0.34 4.56 18.38
C GLN A 328 0.46 3.79 19.45
N ASP A 329 -0.11 2.72 20.02
CA ASP A 329 0.60 1.87 21.00
C ASP A 329 1.86 1.25 20.37
N ILE A 330 1.77 0.77 19.13
CA ILE A 330 2.91 0.22 18.38
C ILE A 330 3.99 1.28 18.17
N VAL A 331 3.64 2.45 17.62
CA VAL A 331 4.60 3.54 17.34
C VAL A 331 5.30 3.95 18.63
N THR A 332 4.53 4.15 19.69
CA THR A 332 5.05 4.54 21.01
C THR A 332 6.07 3.54 21.55
N ARG A 333 5.72 2.24 21.60
CA ARG A 333 6.61 1.23 22.19
C ARG A 333 7.85 0.98 21.34
N VAL A 334 7.70 0.99 20.01
CA VAL A 334 8.86 0.88 19.11
C VAL A 334 9.81 2.06 19.31
N TYR A 335 9.29 3.29 19.38
CA TYR A 335 10.11 4.46 19.62
C TYR A 335 10.82 4.42 20.97
N LEU A 336 10.11 4.09 22.05
CA LEU A 336 10.69 4.00 23.39
C LEU A 336 11.80 2.97 23.47
N GLN A 337 11.65 1.84 22.77
CA GLN A 337 12.63 0.76 22.82
C GLN A 337 13.82 0.96 21.89
N PHE A 338 13.60 1.47 20.66
CA PHE A 338 14.61 1.51 19.60
C PHE A 338 15.05 2.91 19.20
N ARG A 339 14.31 3.96 19.59
CA ARG A 339 14.44 5.34 19.09
C ARG A 339 14.23 5.43 17.58
N VAL A 340 13.35 4.56 17.06
CA VAL A 340 12.94 4.54 15.67
C VAL A 340 11.44 4.84 15.61
N GLU A 341 11.05 5.85 14.86
CA GLU A 341 9.66 6.20 14.62
C GLU A 341 9.14 5.45 13.39
N LEU A 342 8.08 4.66 13.57
CA LEU A 342 7.39 4.00 12.47
C LEU A 342 6.44 4.99 11.80
N GLN A 343 6.48 5.05 10.47
CA GLN A 343 5.57 5.87 9.67
C GLN A 343 4.47 5.01 9.06
N PRO A 344 3.18 5.39 9.21
CA PRO A 344 2.09 4.71 8.52
C PRO A 344 2.25 4.79 6.99
N GLU A 345 1.96 3.70 6.31
CA GLU A 345 1.88 3.66 4.83
C GLU A 345 0.46 3.98 4.34
N VAL A 346 -0.52 3.70 5.19
CA VAL A 346 -1.94 3.87 4.91
C VAL A 346 -2.34 5.34 4.78
N VAL A 347 -3.22 5.62 3.83
CA VAL A 347 -3.88 6.94 3.71
C VAL A 347 -5.03 7.00 4.71
N TYR A 348 -5.09 8.06 5.52
CA TYR A 348 -6.22 8.29 6.42
C TYR A 348 -7.19 9.31 5.82
N LEU A 349 -8.43 8.88 5.60
CA LEU A 349 -9.52 9.75 5.18
C LEU A 349 -10.35 10.16 6.40
N SER A 350 -10.14 11.39 6.87
CA SER A 350 -10.93 12.03 7.90
C SER A 350 -12.30 12.49 7.37
N GLN A 351 -13.13 13.04 8.25
CA GLN A 351 -14.44 13.59 7.84
C GLN A 351 -14.35 14.74 6.82
N THR A 352 -13.21 15.44 6.74
CA THR A 352 -13.02 16.63 5.92
C THR A 352 -12.06 16.45 4.76
N GLY A 353 -11.31 15.35 4.73
CA GLY A 353 -10.31 15.08 3.68
C GLY A 353 -9.17 14.18 4.17
N ILE A 354 -8.17 14.03 3.32
CA ILE A 354 -6.94 13.31 3.68
C ILE A 354 -6.25 14.06 4.82
N ALA A 355 -5.85 13.33 5.85
CA ALA A 355 -5.17 13.86 7.02
C ALA A 355 -4.03 12.92 7.45
N ASP A 356 -3.13 13.45 8.27
CA ASP A 356 -2.15 12.59 8.95
C ASP A 356 -2.88 11.66 9.92
N LEU A 357 -2.44 10.40 9.92
CA LEU A 357 -2.97 9.46 10.91
C LEU A 357 -2.48 9.90 12.30
N PRO A 358 -3.38 10.09 13.28
CA PRO A 358 -3.00 10.57 14.61
C PRO A 358 -2.29 9.46 15.42
N CYS A 359 -1.11 9.08 14.97
CA CYS A 359 -0.22 8.15 15.66
C CYS A 359 1.24 8.57 15.45
N SER A 360 1.80 9.29 16.42
CA SER A 360 3.21 9.71 16.38
C SER A 360 3.90 9.44 17.71
N ALA A 361 5.23 9.31 17.65
CA ALA A 361 6.03 9.15 18.87
C ALA A 361 5.98 10.39 19.79
N LYS A 362 5.72 11.58 19.23
CA LYS A 362 5.60 12.84 20.00
C LYS A 362 4.35 12.86 20.90
N ASP A 363 3.28 12.19 20.46
CA ASP A 363 2.05 12.11 21.24
C ASP A 363 2.20 11.19 22.47
N ALA A 364 3.22 10.33 22.47
CA ALA A 364 3.54 9.44 23.60
C ALA A 364 4.04 10.20 24.84
N GLU A 365 4.71 11.34 24.65
CA GLU A 365 5.23 12.16 25.76
C GLU A 365 4.08 12.90 26.48
N VAL A 366 2.97 13.14 25.81
CA VAL A 366 1.80 13.89 26.34
C VAL A 366 0.90 13.02 27.23
N HIS A 367 0.83 11.71 26.98
CA HIS A 367 -0.10 10.81 27.67
C HIS A 367 0.47 10.05 28.89
N GLY A 368 1.67 10.45 29.37
CA GLY A 368 2.12 10.15 30.73
C GLY A 368 2.25 8.67 31.12
N ALA A 369 2.41 7.75 30.20
CA ALA A 369 2.72 6.36 30.55
C ALA A 369 4.23 6.25 30.87
N PRO A 370 4.64 5.87 32.10
CA PRO A 370 6.04 5.70 32.45
C PRO A 370 6.54 4.37 31.87
N LEU A 371 6.73 4.32 30.55
CA LEU A 371 7.39 3.20 29.90
C LEU A 371 8.90 3.44 30.02
N ARG A 372 9.56 2.69 30.92
CA ARG A 372 11.02 2.72 31.00
C ARG A 372 11.60 2.13 29.70
N PRO A 373 12.45 2.88 28.97
CA PRO A 373 13.12 2.32 27.80
C PRO A 373 13.93 1.10 28.22
N ASN A 374 13.97 0.08 27.37
CA ASN A 374 14.81 -1.10 27.62
C ASN A 374 16.28 -0.67 27.52
N PRO A 375 17.07 -0.75 28.59
CA PRO A 375 18.46 -0.24 28.63
C PRO A 375 19.39 -0.97 27.63
N LEU A 376 18.99 -2.12 27.09
CA LEU A 376 19.77 -2.84 26.08
C LEU A 376 19.70 -2.19 24.66
N PHE A 377 18.76 -1.29 24.42
CA PHE A 377 18.57 -0.64 23.13
C PHE A 377 18.79 0.88 23.15
N LEU A 378 19.22 1.43 24.29
CA LEU A 378 19.72 2.79 24.43
C LEU A 378 21.22 2.82 24.19
#